data_d0ca2eb2b808b26ed1a1a45527c94c79
#
_entry.id   d0ca2eb2b808b26ed1a1a45527c94c79
#
_cell.length_a   1.000
_cell.length_b   1.000
_cell.length_c   1.000
_cell.angle_alpha   90.00
_cell.angle_beta   90.00
_cell.angle_gamma   90.00
#
_symmetry.space_group_name_H-M   'P 1'
#
loop_
_entity.id
_entity.type
_entity.pdbx_description
1 polymer ?
#
loop_
_entity_poly.entity_id
_entity_poly.type
_entity_poly.pdbx_seq_one_letter_code
_entity_poly.pdbx_strand_id
1 'polypeptide(L)'
;MDIVFIKELCIETVIGIYDWERKIKQFVCIDLELGTDISSASNSDVIDDTVDYKAVSKTLKSFIGDSEFQLIEALAEESVKLIFEKFNVNYIKGRFSKPGAVTGSKEVGVIIERYRDSA
;
A
#
# COMPACT_ATOMS: atom_id res chain seq x y z
N MET A 1 -19.87 3.44 -4.28
CA MET A 1 -18.45 3.14 -4.53
C MET A 1 -18.15 1.73 -4.04
N ASP A 2 -17.56 0.94 -4.88
CA ASP A 2 -17.17 -0.41 -4.52
C ASP A 2 -15.71 -0.43 -4.06
N ILE A 3 -15.31 -1.52 -3.41
CA ILE A 3 -13.95 -1.65 -2.88
C ILE A 3 -13.29 -2.89 -3.48
N VAL A 4 -12.13 -2.70 -4.09
CA VAL A 4 -11.20 -3.78 -4.42
C VAL A 4 -10.14 -3.77 -3.32
N PHE A 5 -9.82 -4.93 -2.76
CA PHE A 5 -8.87 -4.94 -1.64
C PHE A 5 -7.74 -5.96 -1.83
N ILE A 6 -6.62 -5.64 -1.18
CA ILE A 6 -5.47 -6.54 -1.06
C ILE A 6 -5.19 -6.65 0.44
N LYS A 7 -5.07 -7.86 0.94
CA LYS A 7 -4.82 -8.09 2.37
C LYS A 7 -3.47 -8.75 2.60
N GLU A 8 -2.74 -8.23 3.59
CA GLU A 8 -1.46 -8.77 4.05
C GLU A 8 -0.42 -8.92 2.93
N LEU A 9 -0.24 -7.87 2.15
CA LEU A 9 0.87 -7.79 1.21
C LEU A 9 2.12 -7.41 1.99
N CYS A 10 3.02 -8.38 2.20
CA CYS A 10 4.22 -8.16 3.00
C CYS A 10 5.44 -8.03 2.09
N ILE A 11 6.21 -6.97 2.29
CA ILE A 11 7.33 -6.59 1.43
C ILE A 11 8.56 -6.33 2.31
N GLU A 12 9.69 -6.91 1.94
CA GLU A 12 10.95 -6.63 2.61
C GLU A 12 11.53 -5.31 2.12
N THR A 13 11.94 -4.46 3.06
CA THR A 13 12.51 -3.15 2.76
C THR A 13 13.36 -2.65 3.92
N VAL A 14 14.19 -1.65 3.65
CA VAL A 14 14.89 -0.91 4.69
C VAL A 14 13.92 0.12 5.26
N ILE A 15 13.65 0.03 6.56
CA ILE A 15 12.70 0.91 7.25
C ILE A 15 13.11 1.04 8.72
N GLY A 16 13.07 2.28 9.25
CA GLY A 16 13.37 2.57 10.64
C GLY A 16 14.46 3.61 10.81
N ILE A 17 14.54 4.18 12.03
CA ILE A 17 15.43 5.30 12.34
C ILE A 17 16.76 4.87 12.97
N TYR A 18 16.82 3.67 13.54
CA TYR A 18 18.01 3.21 14.23
C TYR A 18 19.10 2.74 13.26
N ASP A 19 20.37 2.90 13.64
CA ASP A 19 21.49 2.52 12.77
C ASP A 19 21.40 1.07 12.32
N TRP A 20 21.04 0.16 13.21
CA TRP A 20 20.92 -1.26 12.86
C TRP A 20 19.79 -1.51 11.87
N GLU A 21 18.71 -0.71 11.94
CA GLU A 21 17.59 -0.83 11.01
C GLU A 21 17.98 -0.37 9.60
N ARG A 22 18.92 0.57 9.50
CA ARG A 22 19.41 1.07 8.20
C ARG A 22 20.24 0.04 7.43
N LYS A 23 20.67 -1.01 8.09
CA LYS A 23 21.59 -2.02 7.53
C LYS A 23 20.92 -3.34 7.21
N ILE A 24 19.65 -3.49 7.52
CA ILE A 24 18.91 -4.74 7.31
C ILE A 24 17.60 -4.46 6.58
N LYS A 25 16.99 -5.53 6.08
CA LYS A 25 15.62 -5.48 5.55
C LYS A 25 14.68 -6.05 6.59
N GLN A 26 13.53 -5.41 6.73
CA GLN A 26 12.43 -5.83 7.59
C GLN A 26 11.17 -5.91 6.74
N PHE A 27 10.18 -6.66 7.23
CA PHE A 27 8.89 -6.69 6.55
C PHE A 27 8.03 -5.48 6.91
N VAL A 28 7.41 -4.91 5.89
CA VAL A 28 6.28 -4.01 6.02
C VAL A 28 5.09 -4.74 5.42
N CYS A 29 4.00 -4.86 6.17
CA CYS A 29 2.79 -5.56 5.71
C CYS A 29 1.67 -4.54 5.49
N ILE A 30 0.97 -4.68 4.38
CA ILE A 30 0.03 -3.68 3.89
C ILE A 30 -1.32 -4.32 3.61
N ASP A 31 -2.38 -3.69 4.14
CA ASP A 31 -3.75 -3.96 3.70
C ASP A 31 -4.23 -2.73 2.94
N LEU A 32 -4.77 -2.92 1.75
CA LEU A 32 -5.29 -1.84 0.91
C LEU A 32 -6.76 -2.05 0.59
N GLU A 33 -7.51 -0.96 0.64
CA GLU A 33 -8.86 -0.87 0.09
C GLU A 33 -8.85 0.22 -0.97
N LEU A 34 -9.23 -0.15 -2.19
CA LEU A 34 -9.20 0.73 -3.36
C LEU A 34 -10.63 1.00 -3.81
N GLY A 35 -11.06 2.25 -3.71
CA GLY A 35 -12.42 2.64 -4.08
C GLY A 35 -12.54 2.87 -5.57
N THR A 36 -13.46 2.18 -6.20
CA THR A 36 -13.70 2.26 -7.63
C THR A 36 -15.16 1.85 -7.92
N ASP A 37 -15.57 1.96 -9.16
CA ASP A 37 -16.85 1.46 -9.65
C ASP A 37 -16.56 0.21 -10.47
N ILE A 38 -17.04 -0.94 -10.00
CA ILE A 38 -16.79 -2.22 -10.66
C ILE A 38 -17.82 -2.57 -11.73
N SER A 39 -18.79 -1.70 -11.99
CA SER A 39 -19.93 -2.06 -12.88
C SER A 39 -19.48 -2.40 -14.30
N SER A 40 -18.55 -1.65 -14.87
CA SER A 40 -18.03 -1.96 -16.21
C SER A 40 -17.35 -3.32 -16.24
N ALA A 41 -16.49 -3.59 -15.28
CA ALA A 41 -15.77 -4.87 -15.19
C ALA A 41 -16.73 -6.05 -14.97
N SER A 42 -17.74 -5.87 -14.13
CA SER A 42 -18.71 -6.94 -13.85
C SER A 42 -19.57 -7.26 -15.08
N ASN A 43 -19.80 -6.30 -15.97
CA ASN A 43 -20.56 -6.49 -17.19
C ASN A 43 -19.72 -7.06 -18.33
N SER A 44 -18.48 -6.57 -18.49
CA SER A 44 -17.62 -6.95 -19.61
C SER A 44 -16.77 -8.19 -19.35
N ASP A 45 -16.45 -8.43 -18.08
CA ASP A 45 -15.51 -9.48 -17.67
C ASP A 45 -14.12 -9.31 -18.29
N VAL A 46 -13.71 -8.03 -18.49
CA VAL A 46 -12.43 -7.67 -19.10
C VAL A 46 -11.57 -6.92 -18.10
N ILE A 47 -10.30 -7.34 -17.97
CA ILE A 47 -9.35 -6.75 -17.01
C ILE A 47 -9.14 -5.23 -17.23
N ASP A 48 -9.24 -4.76 -18.47
CA ASP A 48 -9.04 -3.35 -18.79
C ASP A 48 -10.12 -2.44 -18.18
N ASP A 49 -11.25 -3.01 -17.77
CA ASP A 49 -12.36 -2.26 -17.19
C ASP A 49 -12.32 -2.21 -15.67
N THR A 50 -11.27 -2.73 -15.04
CA THR A 50 -11.15 -2.78 -13.58
C THR A 50 -9.78 -2.31 -13.10
N VAL A 51 -9.65 -2.19 -11.78
CA VAL A 51 -8.35 -2.00 -11.15
C VAL A 51 -7.63 -3.34 -11.12
N ASP A 52 -6.48 -3.41 -11.79
CA ASP A 52 -5.64 -4.60 -11.81
C ASP A 52 -4.85 -4.67 -10.50
N TYR A 53 -5.37 -5.43 -9.51
CA TYR A 53 -4.73 -5.54 -8.20
C TYR A 53 -3.38 -6.26 -8.26
N LYS A 54 -3.14 -7.10 -9.28
CA LYS A 54 -1.80 -7.69 -9.47
C LYS A 54 -0.79 -6.61 -9.89
N ALA A 55 -1.19 -5.69 -10.75
CA ALA A 55 -0.36 -4.56 -11.16
C ALA A 55 -0.10 -3.61 -9.98
N VAL A 56 -1.10 -3.34 -9.15
CA VAL A 56 -0.94 -2.55 -7.93
C VAL A 56 0.08 -3.21 -7.00
N SER A 57 -0.08 -4.50 -6.75
CA SER A 57 0.83 -5.28 -5.90
C SER A 57 2.26 -5.24 -6.44
N LYS A 58 2.45 -5.46 -7.74
CA LYS A 58 3.76 -5.44 -8.38
C LYS A 58 4.42 -4.06 -8.27
N THR A 59 3.65 -3.00 -8.48
CA THR A 59 4.13 -1.62 -8.36
C THR A 59 4.63 -1.34 -6.95
N LEU A 60 3.85 -1.73 -5.93
CA LEU A 60 4.23 -1.53 -4.54
C LEU A 60 5.45 -2.36 -4.13
N LYS A 61 5.51 -3.62 -4.56
CA LYS A 61 6.67 -4.47 -4.27
C LYS A 61 7.96 -3.86 -4.79
N SER A 62 7.94 -3.31 -5.99
CA SER A 62 9.09 -2.65 -6.59
C SER A 62 9.44 -1.36 -5.85
N PHE A 63 8.45 -0.49 -5.66
CA PHE A 63 8.66 0.82 -5.03
C PHE A 63 9.13 0.70 -3.58
N ILE A 64 8.41 -0.07 -2.78
CA ILE A 64 8.71 -0.24 -1.36
C ILE A 64 9.98 -1.07 -1.18
N GLY A 65 10.15 -2.14 -1.95
CA GLY A 65 11.33 -2.99 -1.87
C GLY A 65 12.64 -2.24 -2.09
N ASP A 66 12.62 -1.23 -2.96
CA ASP A 66 13.79 -0.40 -3.27
C ASP A 66 13.89 0.85 -2.39
N SER A 67 12.92 1.09 -1.51
CA SER A 67 12.89 2.29 -0.67
C SER A 67 13.73 2.13 0.59
N GLU A 68 14.06 3.28 1.20
CA GLU A 68 14.84 3.33 2.43
C GLU A 68 14.25 4.39 3.38
N PHE A 69 12.94 4.38 3.55
CA PHE A 69 12.26 5.32 4.43
C PHE A 69 12.65 5.10 5.89
N GLN A 70 12.74 6.19 6.64
CA GLN A 70 12.93 6.11 8.09
C GLN A 70 11.62 5.86 8.82
N LEU A 71 10.55 6.50 8.35
CA LEU A 71 9.24 6.45 9.02
C LEU A 71 8.22 5.73 8.15
N ILE A 72 7.41 4.88 8.78
CA ILE A 72 6.32 4.20 8.09
C ILE A 72 5.26 5.19 7.59
N GLU A 73 5.12 6.33 8.24
CA GLU A 73 4.23 7.41 7.81
C GLU A 73 4.60 7.92 6.42
N ALA A 74 5.89 8.15 6.19
CA ALA A 74 6.38 8.60 4.88
C ALA A 74 6.20 7.52 3.82
N LEU A 75 6.51 6.27 4.16
CA LEU A 75 6.29 5.13 3.27
C LEU A 75 4.82 5.04 2.87
N ALA A 76 3.91 5.18 3.83
CA ALA A 76 2.47 5.09 3.59
C ALA A 76 1.99 6.20 2.64
N GLU A 77 2.35 7.45 2.90
CA GLU A 77 1.91 8.58 2.07
C GLU A 77 2.45 8.47 0.64
N GLU A 78 3.73 8.14 0.49
CA GLU A 78 4.33 8.02 -0.84
C GLU A 78 3.77 6.83 -1.63
N SER A 79 3.46 5.73 -0.95
CA SER A 79 2.82 4.56 -1.56
C SER A 79 1.43 4.91 -2.09
N VAL A 80 0.63 5.61 -1.29
CA VAL A 80 -0.72 6.03 -1.69
C VAL A 80 -0.67 7.00 -2.86
N LYS A 81 0.25 7.97 -2.83
CA LYS A 81 0.45 8.90 -3.97
C LYS A 81 0.78 8.15 -5.25
N LEU A 82 1.66 7.17 -5.17
CA LEU A 82 2.06 6.37 -6.34
C LEU A 82 0.87 5.62 -6.93
N ILE A 83 0.02 5.04 -6.09
CA ILE A 83 -1.19 4.34 -6.55
C ILE A 83 -2.13 5.30 -7.25
N PHE A 84 -2.37 6.49 -6.69
CA PHE A 84 -3.22 7.49 -7.35
C PHE A 84 -2.66 7.96 -8.69
N GLU A 85 -1.34 8.04 -8.82
CA GLU A 85 -0.69 8.45 -10.07
C GLU A 85 -0.84 7.40 -11.17
N LYS A 86 -0.78 6.13 -10.82
CA LYS A 86 -0.69 5.04 -11.80
C LYS A 86 -2.00 4.31 -12.05
N PHE A 87 -2.97 4.44 -11.16
CA PHE A 87 -4.22 3.67 -11.24
C PHE A 87 -5.42 4.59 -11.08
N ASN A 88 -6.51 4.23 -11.75
CA ASN A 88 -7.74 5.00 -11.72
C ASN A 88 -8.62 4.55 -10.56
N VAL A 89 -8.25 5.00 -9.37
CA VAL A 89 -9.03 4.77 -8.14
C VAL A 89 -9.40 6.12 -7.52
N ASN A 90 -10.52 6.17 -6.81
CA ASN A 90 -11.04 7.41 -6.23
C ASN A 90 -10.76 7.55 -4.74
N TYR A 91 -10.45 6.44 -4.10
CA TYR A 91 -10.28 6.34 -2.66
C TYR A 91 -9.28 5.24 -2.34
N ILE A 92 -8.43 5.51 -1.36
CA ILE A 92 -7.49 4.51 -0.86
C ILE A 92 -7.51 4.56 0.67
N LYS A 93 -7.75 3.40 1.28
CA LYS A 93 -7.48 3.18 2.70
C LYS A 93 -6.33 2.19 2.79
N GLY A 94 -5.25 2.59 3.45
CA GLY A 94 -4.07 1.76 3.62
C GLY A 94 -3.75 1.55 5.09
N ARG A 95 -3.52 0.30 5.46
CA ARG A 95 -3.01 -0.09 6.77
C ARG A 95 -1.60 -0.60 6.57
N PHE A 96 -0.62 0.15 7.09
CA PHE A 96 0.80 -0.14 6.92
C PHE A 96 1.38 -0.51 8.27
N SER A 97 1.94 -1.68 8.40
CA SER A 97 2.41 -2.20 9.69
C SER A 97 3.82 -2.78 9.60
N LYS A 98 4.50 -2.77 10.77
CA LYS A 98 5.79 -3.42 10.97
C LYS A 98 5.59 -4.52 12.01
N PRO A 99 5.57 -5.79 11.62
CA PRO A 99 5.46 -6.89 12.58
C PRO A 99 6.68 -6.94 13.51
N GLY A 100 6.43 -7.14 14.80
CA GLY A 100 7.49 -7.35 15.78
C GLY A 100 8.35 -6.13 16.11
N ALA A 101 7.97 -4.92 15.68
CA ALA A 101 8.77 -3.72 15.90
C ALA A 101 8.82 -3.27 17.37
N VAL A 102 7.77 -3.58 18.14
CA VAL A 102 7.70 -3.25 19.57
C VAL A 102 7.54 -4.53 20.36
N THR A 103 8.43 -4.75 21.32
CA THR A 103 8.36 -5.91 22.20
C THR A 103 7.02 -5.94 22.95
N GLY A 104 6.32 -7.08 22.88
CA GLY A 104 5.01 -7.25 23.50
C GLY A 104 3.84 -6.89 22.60
N SER A 105 4.09 -6.28 21.46
CA SER A 105 3.07 -5.99 20.43
C SER A 105 3.28 -6.88 19.21
N LYS A 106 2.18 -7.39 18.66
CA LYS A 106 2.24 -8.18 17.42
C LYS A 106 2.74 -7.33 16.25
N GLU A 107 2.22 -6.12 16.15
CA GLU A 107 2.58 -5.18 15.08
C GLU A 107 2.23 -3.76 15.48
N VAL A 108 2.89 -2.81 14.84
CA VAL A 108 2.60 -1.38 14.98
C VAL A 108 2.55 -0.77 13.58
N GLY A 109 1.86 0.34 13.45
CA GLY A 109 1.80 0.98 12.15
C GLY A 109 0.82 2.14 12.10
N VAL A 110 0.43 2.49 10.87
CA VAL A 110 -0.49 3.59 10.61
C VAL A 110 -1.61 3.14 9.69
N ILE A 111 -2.77 3.75 9.85
CA ILE A 111 -3.90 3.60 8.93
C ILE A 111 -4.20 4.98 8.39
N ILE A 112 -4.21 5.11 7.06
CA ILE A 112 -4.53 6.38 6.41
C ILE A 112 -5.65 6.18 5.40
N GLU A 113 -6.48 7.21 5.25
CA GLU A 113 -7.52 7.26 4.24
C GLU A 113 -7.30 8.50 3.39
N ARG A 114 -7.35 8.34 2.07
CA ARG A 114 -7.15 9.45 1.14
C ARG A 114 -8.15 9.35 0.00
N TYR A 115 -8.59 10.49 -0.47
CA TYR A 115 -9.48 10.61 -1.62
C TYR A 115 -8.72 11.28 -2.75
N ARG A 116 -9.07 10.89 -3.99
CA ARG A 116 -8.48 11.55 -5.15
C ARG A 116 -8.84 13.02 -5.11
N ASP A 117 -7.82 13.86 -5.30
CA ASP A 117 -8.02 15.29 -5.39
C ASP A 117 -8.84 15.60 -6.64
N SER A 118 -9.94 16.34 -6.46
CA SER A 118 -10.85 16.70 -7.55
C SER A 118 -10.52 18.05 -8.18
N ALA A 119 -9.51 18.73 -7.69
CA ALA A 119 -9.13 20.06 -8.21
C ALA A 119 -8.52 20.00 -9.61
#